data_e40357b3f86754ff1ca203f6394f0311
#
_entry.id   e40357b3f86754ff1ca203f6394f0311
#
_cell.length_a   1.000
_cell.length_b   1.000
_cell.length_c   1.000
_cell.angle_alpha   90.00
_cell.angle_beta   90.00
_cell.angle_gamma   90.00
#
_symmetry.space_group_name_H-M   'P 1'
#
loop_
_entity.id
_entity.type
_entity.pdbx_description
1 polymer ?
#
loop_
_entity_poly.entity_id
_entity_poly.type
_entity_poly.pdbx_seq_one_letter_code
_entity_poly.pdbx_strand_id
1 'polypeptide(L)'
;MKFFFSFFSIVLVASASLVAQDQAAAITAYNEARELAQAKDYSAAIDKYSEAIEIASQLGEGGEDIKNRSEKQIPKLYFTIAVDAFNEFRSGPSLEKLDATIELFIQSEEIGINSGDTDVQRKSTSVLAQLNYQKGLMLFKREMFVESVEALDEAIRINPNYAKAFYQKALVHKKNSPEDVDGIMGWYDQAIATAIRVNDSEVERLANQSAHGDLLFRGAKAIEAGNNTQAIELLQSSLDYFSESSDSYYRLAEASNKLQRYNDAIQYSSQALGLETGGNTDKAKIYFELGLANQMLENKGEACSAFESASYGSFKQPSEYKMEFELKCKSTRP
;
A
#
# COMPACT_ATOMS: atom_id res chain seq x y z
N MET A 1 -26.38 72.81 -44.59
CA MET A 1 -25.71 71.50 -44.57
C MET A 1 -24.38 71.60 -43.82
N LYS A 2 -24.36 71.85 -42.50
CA LYS A 2 -23.13 71.96 -41.69
C LYS A 2 -23.35 71.66 -40.21
N PHE A 3 -24.31 70.80 -39.80
CA PHE A 3 -24.55 70.47 -38.36
C PHE A 3 -24.60 68.99 -38.06
N PHE A 4 -24.26 68.03 -38.93
CA PHE A 4 -24.33 66.59 -38.70
C PHE A 4 -23.00 65.92 -38.38
N PHE A 5 -21.86 66.60 -38.44
CA PHE A 5 -20.54 66.01 -38.22
C PHE A 5 -20.00 66.09 -36.78
N SER A 6 -20.64 66.90 -35.89
CA SER A 6 -20.13 67.10 -34.51
C SER A 6 -20.62 66.08 -33.52
N PHE A 7 -21.77 65.41 -33.77
CA PHE A 7 -22.37 64.46 -32.80
C PHE A 7 -21.75 63.07 -32.88
N PHE A 8 -21.25 62.66 -34.07
CA PHE A 8 -20.64 61.34 -34.26
C PHE A 8 -19.23 61.24 -33.65
N SER A 9 -18.47 62.35 -33.63
CA SER A 9 -17.13 62.39 -33.03
C SER A 9 -17.15 62.36 -31.49
N ILE A 10 -18.17 62.89 -30.83
CA ILE A 10 -18.27 62.92 -29.38
C ILE A 10 -18.66 61.54 -28.83
N VAL A 11 -19.51 60.78 -29.51
CA VAL A 11 -19.91 59.41 -29.09
C VAL A 11 -18.74 58.46 -29.25
N LEU A 12 -17.91 58.58 -30.29
CA LEU A 12 -16.73 57.73 -30.47
C LEU A 12 -15.63 57.99 -29.44
N VAL A 13 -15.45 59.24 -29.00
CA VAL A 13 -14.42 59.57 -27.97
C VAL A 13 -14.90 59.16 -26.57
N ALA A 14 -16.20 59.23 -26.28
CA ALA A 14 -16.75 58.77 -25.01
C ALA A 14 -16.69 57.24 -24.85
N SER A 15 -16.94 56.48 -25.92
CA SER A 15 -16.83 55.03 -25.90
C SER A 15 -15.40 54.53 -25.78
N ALA A 16 -14.44 55.18 -26.45
CA ALA A 16 -13.03 54.87 -26.34
C ALA A 16 -12.45 55.15 -24.94
N SER A 17 -12.92 56.20 -24.26
CA SER A 17 -12.50 56.52 -22.88
C SER A 17 -13.05 55.53 -21.84
N LEU A 18 -14.29 55.04 -21.98
CA LEU A 18 -14.88 54.01 -21.13
C LEU A 18 -14.13 52.67 -21.27
N VAL A 19 -13.87 52.23 -22.48
CA VAL A 19 -13.10 50.98 -22.73
C VAL A 19 -11.69 51.06 -22.16
N ALA A 20 -11.02 52.20 -22.27
CA ALA A 20 -9.68 52.41 -21.69
C ALA A 20 -9.72 52.40 -20.15
N GLN A 21 -10.79 52.90 -19.53
CA GLN A 21 -10.96 52.90 -18.08
C GLN A 21 -11.23 51.48 -17.54
N ASP A 22 -12.06 50.71 -18.21
CA ASP A 22 -12.36 49.32 -17.83
C ASP A 22 -11.12 48.41 -18.04
N GLN A 23 -10.32 48.65 -19.07
CA GLN A 23 -9.05 47.95 -19.25
C GLN A 23 -8.06 48.23 -18.11
N ALA A 24 -7.95 49.49 -17.68
CA ALA A 24 -7.12 49.88 -16.53
C ALA A 24 -7.60 49.23 -15.24
N ALA A 25 -8.92 49.13 -15.04
CA ALA A 25 -9.52 48.44 -13.88
C ALA A 25 -9.22 46.93 -13.85
N ALA A 26 -9.33 46.25 -15.00
CA ALA A 26 -8.95 44.84 -15.11
C ALA A 26 -7.47 44.58 -14.78
N ILE A 27 -6.58 45.43 -15.27
CA ILE A 27 -5.13 45.37 -14.96
C ILE A 27 -4.89 45.60 -13.47
N THR A 28 -5.58 46.58 -12.87
CA THR A 28 -5.47 46.86 -11.43
C THR A 28 -5.87 45.66 -10.60
N ALA A 29 -7.05 45.09 -10.84
CA ALA A 29 -7.53 43.89 -10.14
C ALA A 29 -6.56 42.70 -10.29
N TYR A 30 -6.00 42.51 -11.49
CA TYR A 30 -4.96 41.48 -11.73
C TYR A 30 -3.70 41.72 -10.90
N ASN A 31 -3.23 42.97 -10.81
CA ASN A 31 -2.04 43.29 -10.02
C ASN A 31 -2.29 43.15 -8.51
N GLU A 32 -3.44 43.61 -8.02
CA GLU A 32 -3.87 43.39 -6.64
C GLU A 32 -3.91 41.90 -6.29
N ALA A 33 -4.49 41.06 -7.18
CA ALA A 33 -4.49 39.62 -7.01
C ALA A 33 -3.07 39.03 -6.88
N ARG A 34 -2.12 39.50 -7.68
CA ARG A 34 -0.72 39.09 -7.58
C ARG A 34 -0.08 39.48 -6.24
N GLU A 35 -0.33 40.68 -5.78
CA GLU A 35 0.18 41.17 -4.48
C GLU A 35 -0.39 40.34 -3.33
N LEU A 36 -1.70 40.06 -3.32
CA LEU A 36 -2.36 39.21 -2.36
C LEU A 36 -1.80 37.77 -2.38
N ALA A 37 -1.60 37.19 -3.56
CA ALA A 37 -0.97 35.89 -3.70
C ALA A 37 0.47 35.85 -3.14
N GLN A 38 1.27 36.91 -3.34
CA GLN A 38 2.59 37.04 -2.73
C GLN A 38 2.54 37.18 -1.22
N ALA A 39 1.50 37.85 -0.69
CA ALA A 39 1.23 37.97 0.73
C ALA A 39 0.65 36.67 1.34
N LYS A 40 0.40 35.64 0.52
CA LYS A 40 -0.24 34.35 0.87
C LYS A 40 -1.71 34.47 1.27
N ASP A 41 -2.36 35.58 0.94
CA ASP A 41 -3.82 35.68 1.03
C ASP A 41 -4.44 35.13 -0.27
N TYR A 42 -4.41 33.80 -0.39
CA TYR A 42 -4.81 33.12 -1.62
C TYR A 42 -6.31 33.25 -1.90
N SER A 43 -7.14 33.28 -0.87
CA SER A 43 -8.59 33.45 -1.04
C SER A 43 -8.91 34.83 -1.66
N ALA A 44 -8.38 35.90 -1.07
CA ALA A 44 -8.57 37.25 -1.60
C ALA A 44 -7.92 37.40 -3.00
N ALA A 45 -6.81 36.71 -3.24
CA ALA A 45 -6.19 36.69 -4.59
C ALA A 45 -7.10 36.05 -5.64
N ILE A 46 -7.77 34.93 -5.31
CA ILE A 46 -8.72 34.24 -6.21
C ILE A 46 -9.90 35.17 -6.52
N ASP A 47 -10.44 35.86 -5.51
CA ASP A 47 -11.54 36.81 -5.69
C ASP A 47 -11.12 37.94 -6.64
N LYS A 48 -9.94 38.49 -6.46
CA LYS A 48 -9.40 39.56 -7.33
C LYS A 48 -9.07 39.10 -8.75
N TYR A 49 -8.57 37.86 -8.94
CA TYR A 49 -8.44 37.29 -10.28
C TYR A 49 -9.80 37.10 -10.96
N SER A 50 -10.82 36.69 -10.19
CA SER A 50 -12.18 36.54 -10.68
C SER A 50 -12.79 37.87 -11.08
N GLU A 51 -12.57 38.94 -10.32
CA GLU A 51 -12.94 40.29 -10.64
C GLU A 51 -12.25 40.77 -11.95
N ALA A 52 -10.95 40.50 -12.07
CA ALA A 52 -10.20 40.83 -13.31
C ALA A 52 -10.76 40.10 -14.55
N ILE A 53 -11.17 38.83 -14.41
CA ILE A 53 -11.79 38.01 -15.45
C ILE A 53 -13.15 38.60 -15.85
N GLU A 54 -13.97 38.99 -14.89
CA GLU A 54 -15.28 39.57 -15.14
C GLU A 54 -15.17 40.87 -15.93
N ILE A 55 -14.34 41.83 -15.48
CA ILE A 55 -14.12 43.09 -16.17
C ILE A 55 -13.51 42.85 -17.56
N ALA A 56 -12.49 42.00 -17.66
CA ALA A 56 -11.82 41.71 -18.92
C ALA A 56 -12.76 41.06 -19.95
N SER A 57 -13.71 40.21 -19.49
CA SER A 57 -14.69 39.56 -20.36
C SER A 57 -15.66 40.55 -21.03
N GLN A 58 -15.93 41.70 -20.40
CA GLN A 58 -16.77 42.76 -20.95
C GLN A 58 -16.05 43.57 -22.06
N LEU A 59 -14.71 43.51 -22.10
CA LEU A 59 -13.88 44.22 -23.08
C LEU A 59 -13.70 43.48 -24.42
N GLY A 60 -14.18 42.26 -24.53
CA GLY A 60 -13.99 41.40 -25.71
C GLY A 60 -12.49 41.20 -26.01
N GLU A 61 -12.10 41.37 -27.28
CA GLU A 61 -10.69 41.17 -27.71
C GLU A 61 -9.68 41.99 -26.89
N GLY A 62 -10.06 43.20 -26.42
CA GLY A 62 -9.18 44.07 -25.64
C GLY A 62 -8.86 43.55 -24.23
N GLY A 63 -9.71 42.66 -23.68
CA GLY A 63 -9.54 42.05 -22.36
C GLY A 63 -8.92 40.66 -22.34
N GLU A 64 -8.81 40.02 -23.51
CA GLU A 64 -8.50 38.60 -23.60
C GLU A 64 -7.16 38.19 -22.96
N ASP A 65 -6.11 39.03 -23.06
CA ASP A 65 -4.81 38.77 -22.42
C ASP A 65 -4.93 38.74 -20.90
N ILE A 66 -5.59 39.71 -20.27
CA ILE A 66 -5.78 39.77 -18.82
C ILE A 66 -6.66 38.61 -18.34
N LYS A 67 -7.76 38.31 -19.05
CA LYS A 67 -8.63 37.19 -18.77
C LYS A 67 -7.85 35.87 -18.75
N ASN A 68 -7.17 35.57 -19.83
CA ASN A 68 -6.39 34.32 -19.98
C ASN A 68 -5.28 34.18 -18.91
N ARG A 69 -4.65 35.31 -18.54
CA ARG A 69 -3.61 35.32 -17.48
C ARG A 69 -4.20 35.10 -16.13
N SER A 70 -5.36 35.66 -15.81
CA SER A 70 -6.06 35.47 -14.54
C SER A 70 -6.58 34.06 -14.42
N GLU A 71 -7.26 33.54 -15.44
CA GLU A 71 -7.77 32.15 -15.47
C GLU A 71 -6.68 31.11 -15.20
N LYS A 72 -5.47 31.31 -15.68
CA LYS A 72 -4.32 30.43 -15.45
C LYS A 72 -3.77 30.48 -14.02
N GLN A 73 -4.07 31.51 -13.23
CA GLN A 73 -3.58 31.59 -11.85
C GLN A 73 -4.50 30.89 -10.85
N ILE A 74 -5.81 30.94 -11.06
CA ILE A 74 -6.80 30.41 -10.13
C ILE A 74 -6.57 28.94 -9.78
N PRO A 75 -6.43 28.00 -10.73
CA PRO A 75 -6.17 26.59 -10.41
C PRO A 75 -4.92 26.38 -9.57
N LYS A 76 -3.86 27.15 -9.86
CA LYS A 76 -2.59 27.06 -9.11
C LYS A 76 -2.74 27.52 -7.66
N LEU A 77 -3.58 28.53 -7.40
CA LEU A 77 -3.84 28.99 -6.05
C LEU A 77 -4.65 27.97 -5.24
N TYR A 78 -5.67 27.36 -5.83
CA TYR A 78 -6.39 26.25 -5.17
C TYR A 78 -5.44 25.09 -4.82
N PHE A 79 -4.55 24.72 -5.74
CA PHE A 79 -3.53 23.71 -5.46
C PHE A 79 -2.58 24.15 -4.33
N THR A 80 -2.18 25.42 -4.31
CA THR A 80 -1.30 25.95 -3.26
C THR A 80 -1.97 25.91 -1.88
N ILE A 81 -3.26 26.27 -1.78
CA ILE A 81 -4.06 26.18 -0.56
C ILE A 81 -4.08 24.72 -0.06
N ALA A 82 -4.34 23.78 -0.96
CA ALA A 82 -4.35 22.34 -0.61
C ALA A 82 -2.98 21.83 -0.14
N VAL A 83 -1.90 22.30 -0.76
CA VAL A 83 -0.52 21.97 -0.37
C VAL A 83 -0.18 22.55 1.01
N ASP A 84 -0.60 23.79 1.32
CA ASP A 84 -0.37 24.38 2.63
C ASP A 84 -1.11 23.59 3.73
N ALA A 85 -2.37 23.20 3.49
CA ALA A 85 -3.12 22.32 4.40
C ALA A 85 -2.44 20.95 4.57
N PHE A 86 -1.87 20.40 3.51
CA PHE A 86 -1.10 19.16 3.59
C PHE A 86 0.16 19.30 4.47
N ASN A 87 0.86 20.41 4.38
CA ASN A 87 2.02 20.71 5.23
C ASN A 87 1.61 20.87 6.71
N GLU A 88 0.48 21.49 6.97
CA GLU A 88 -0.09 21.59 8.32
C GLU A 88 -0.50 20.22 8.87
N PHE A 89 -1.15 19.40 8.06
CA PHE A 89 -1.44 18.02 8.43
C PHE A 89 -0.16 17.25 8.78
N ARG A 90 0.88 17.34 7.97
CA ARG A 90 2.17 16.67 8.24
C ARG A 90 2.84 17.12 9.52
N SER A 91 2.67 18.38 9.91
CA SER A 91 3.26 18.94 11.14
C SER A 91 2.54 18.50 12.41
N GLY A 92 1.24 18.18 12.31
CA GLY A 92 0.42 17.70 13.43
C GLY A 92 -0.73 16.81 12.94
N PRO A 93 -0.44 15.51 12.66
CA PRO A 93 -1.40 14.62 12.02
C PRO A 93 -2.64 14.36 12.88
N SER A 94 -3.84 14.59 12.32
CA SER A 94 -5.12 14.17 12.88
C SER A 94 -6.05 13.76 11.74
N LEU A 95 -7.10 12.95 12.02
CA LEU A 95 -8.10 12.60 10.99
C LEU A 95 -8.84 13.83 10.50
N GLU A 96 -9.20 14.74 11.40
CA GLU A 96 -9.89 15.98 11.06
C GLU A 96 -9.07 16.82 10.05
N LYS A 97 -7.77 17.04 10.32
CA LYS A 97 -6.91 17.76 9.39
C LYS A 97 -6.72 17.00 8.06
N LEU A 98 -6.65 15.67 8.12
CA LEU A 98 -6.54 14.84 6.94
C LEU A 98 -7.78 14.96 6.06
N ASP A 99 -8.98 14.88 6.65
CA ASP A 99 -10.24 15.02 5.93
C ASP A 99 -10.37 16.42 5.30
N ALA A 100 -10.05 17.49 6.05
CA ALA A 100 -10.02 18.84 5.51
C ALA A 100 -9.01 19.00 4.35
N THR A 101 -7.86 18.36 4.45
CA THR A 101 -6.84 18.36 3.37
C THR A 101 -7.35 17.62 2.13
N ILE A 102 -8.01 16.49 2.31
CA ILE A 102 -8.61 15.71 1.20
C ILE A 102 -9.64 16.58 0.46
N GLU A 103 -10.53 17.25 1.17
CA GLU A 103 -11.54 18.15 0.58
C GLU A 103 -10.90 19.26 -0.27
N LEU A 104 -9.83 19.88 0.22
CA LEU A 104 -9.11 20.92 -0.52
C LEU A 104 -8.43 20.37 -1.80
N PHE A 105 -7.90 19.15 -1.77
CA PHE A 105 -7.35 18.53 -2.97
C PHE A 105 -8.44 18.08 -3.95
N ILE A 106 -9.61 17.66 -3.48
CA ILE A 106 -10.78 17.38 -4.33
C ILE A 106 -11.20 18.67 -5.05
N GLN A 107 -11.32 19.77 -4.33
CA GLN A 107 -11.63 21.07 -4.91
C GLN A 107 -10.57 21.52 -5.94
N SER A 108 -9.29 21.34 -5.62
CA SER A 108 -8.20 21.67 -6.53
C SER A 108 -8.22 20.81 -7.80
N GLU A 109 -8.53 19.51 -7.69
CA GLU A 109 -8.68 18.62 -8.83
C GLU A 109 -9.84 19.05 -9.73
N GLU A 110 -11.01 19.34 -9.15
CA GLU A 110 -12.20 19.78 -9.85
C GLU A 110 -11.95 21.11 -10.62
N ILE A 111 -11.31 22.07 -9.96
CA ILE A 111 -10.93 23.34 -10.60
C ILE A 111 -9.93 23.10 -11.75
N GLY A 112 -8.96 22.18 -11.56
CA GLY A 112 -8.03 21.79 -12.61
C GLY A 112 -8.75 21.19 -13.83
N ILE A 113 -9.73 20.32 -13.62
CA ILE A 113 -10.57 19.73 -14.67
C ILE A 113 -11.35 20.82 -15.39
N ASN A 114 -12.08 21.67 -14.65
CA ASN A 114 -12.97 22.68 -15.20
C ASN A 114 -12.23 23.78 -15.99
N SER A 115 -11.00 24.09 -15.58
CA SER A 115 -10.14 25.08 -16.26
C SER A 115 -9.27 24.48 -17.37
N GLY A 116 -9.22 23.17 -17.51
CA GLY A 116 -8.32 22.47 -18.42
C GLY A 116 -6.84 22.49 -17.99
N ASP A 117 -6.55 22.82 -16.73
CA ASP A 117 -5.18 22.75 -16.18
C ASP A 117 -4.86 21.30 -15.78
N THR A 118 -4.39 20.53 -16.75
CA THR A 118 -4.05 19.10 -16.61
C THR A 118 -2.91 18.85 -15.63
N ASP A 119 -2.04 19.84 -15.36
CA ASP A 119 -0.96 19.70 -14.39
C ASP A 119 -1.48 19.78 -12.96
N VAL A 120 -2.35 20.75 -12.68
CA VAL A 120 -3.05 20.83 -11.37
C VAL A 120 -3.90 19.60 -11.14
N GLN A 121 -4.72 19.19 -12.12
CA GLN A 121 -5.52 17.97 -12.05
C GLN A 121 -4.65 16.77 -11.66
N ARG A 122 -3.63 16.46 -12.45
CA ARG A 122 -2.76 15.30 -12.27
C ARG A 122 -2.06 15.28 -10.90
N LYS A 123 -1.57 16.46 -10.46
CA LYS A 123 -0.92 16.61 -9.15
C LYS A 123 -1.90 16.37 -8.00
N SER A 124 -3.10 16.95 -8.08
CA SER A 124 -4.15 16.77 -7.07
C SER A 124 -4.60 15.31 -6.97
N THR A 125 -4.88 14.66 -8.10
CA THR A 125 -5.22 13.22 -8.16
C THR A 125 -4.15 12.36 -7.50
N SER A 126 -2.86 12.63 -7.80
CA SER A 126 -1.75 11.87 -7.22
C SER A 126 -1.67 12.01 -5.69
N VAL A 127 -1.89 13.22 -5.16
CA VAL A 127 -1.89 13.47 -3.72
C VAL A 127 -3.12 12.84 -3.06
N LEU A 128 -4.29 12.91 -3.69
CA LEU A 128 -5.53 12.30 -3.19
C LEU A 128 -5.38 10.79 -2.96
N ALA A 129 -4.76 10.05 -3.87
CA ALA A 129 -4.49 8.63 -3.68
C ALA A 129 -3.62 8.39 -2.42
N GLN A 130 -2.58 9.21 -2.22
CA GLN A 130 -1.70 9.11 -1.06
C GLN A 130 -2.42 9.46 0.24
N LEU A 131 -3.26 10.50 0.26
CA LEU A 131 -4.01 10.93 1.45
C LEU A 131 -5.03 9.86 1.87
N ASN A 132 -5.76 9.28 0.92
CA ASN A 132 -6.70 8.21 1.20
C ASN A 132 -6.00 6.95 1.73
N TYR A 133 -4.83 6.60 1.21
CA TYR A 133 -4.00 5.56 1.81
C TYR A 133 -3.60 5.89 3.25
N GLN A 134 -3.15 7.12 3.53
CA GLN A 134 -2.81 7.54 4.90
C GLN A 134 -4.03 7.52 5.82
N LYS A 135 -5.22 7.90 5.33
CA LYS A 135 -6.49 7.79 6.05
C LYS A 135 -6.77 6.34 6.44
N GLY A 136 -6.62 5.41 5.49
CA GLY A 136 -6.75 3.98 5.76
C GLY A 136 -5.80 3.49 6.85
N LEU A 137 -4.53 3.91 6.83
CA LEU A 137 -3.57 3.57 7.89
C LEU A 137 -3.95 4.15 9.27
N MET A 138 -4.43 5.39 9.32
CA MET A 138 -4.83 6.03 10.58
C MET A 138 -6.08 5.37 11.16
N LEU A 139 -7.04 5.00 10.33
CA LEU A 139 -8.26 4.29 10.72
C LEU A 139 -7.94 2.87 11.20
N PHE A 140 -7.06 2.15 10.51
CA PHE A 140 -6.58 0.83 10.93
C PHE A 140 -5.97 0.85 12.33
N LYS A 141 -5.11 1.85 12.63
CA LYS A 141 -4.53 2.02 13.98
C LYS A 141 -5.56 2.28 15.07
N ARG A 142 -6.74 2.77 14.72
CA ARG A 142 -7.88 2.99 15.63
C ARG A 142 -8.87 1.82 15.64
N GLU A 143 -8.53 0.74 14.97
CA GLU A 143 -9.38 -0.46 14.82
C GLU A 143 -10.73 -0.18 14.11
N MET A 144 -10.81 0.91 13.37
CA MET A 144 -11.94 1.27 12.49
C MET A 144 -11.74 0.58 11.14
N PHE A 145 -11.99 -0.74 11.11
CA PHE A 145 -11.59 -1.58 9.98
C PHE A 145 -12.43 -1.34 8.72
N VAL A 146 -13.73 -1.09 8.89
CA VAL A 146 -14.64 -0.84 7.75
C VAL A 146 -14.24 0.45 7.04
N GLU A 147 -14.12 1.53 7.79
CA GLU A 147 -13.74 2.84 7.27
C GLU A 147 -12.30 2.83 6.72
N SER A 148 -11.43 2.01 7.31
CA SER A 148 -10.07 1.80 6.78
C SER A 148 -10.10 1.18 5.38
N VAL A 149 -10.95 0.16 5.17
CA VAL A 149 -11.12 -0.48 3.85
C VAL A 149 -11.69 0.53 2.85
N GLU A 150 -12.71 1.31 3.21
CA GLU A 150 -13.29 2.35 2.35
C GLU A 150 -12.24 3.36 1.87
N ALA A 151 -11.40 3.84 2.79
CA ALA A 151 -10.33 4.77 2.45
C ALA A 151 -9.26 4.14 1.54
N LEU A 152 -8.91 2.87 1.77
CA LEU A 152 -7.97 2.13 0.92
C LEU A 152 -8.56 1.84 -0.46
N ASP A 153 -9.86 1.55 -0.54
CA ASP A 153 -10.57 1.36 -1.81
C ASP A 153 -10.59 2.65 -2.63
N GLU A 154 -10.78 3.78 -1.98
CA GLU A 154 -10.70 5.07 -2.65
C GLU A 154 -9.28 5.36 -3.17
N ALA A 155 -8.25 5.04 -2.38
CA ALA A 155 -6.86 5.15 -2.83
C ALA A 155 -6.59 4.29 -4.08
N ILE A 156 -7.11 3.05 -4.10
CA ILE A 156 -6.99 2.12 -5.24
C ILE A 156 -7.82 2.60 -6.44
N ARG A 157 -9.03 3.12 -6.22
CA ARG A 157 -9.87 3.68 -7.28
C ARG A 157 -9.17 4.82 -8.00
N ILE A 158 -8.54 5.72 -7.24
CA ILE A 158 -7.78 6.85 -7.79
C ILE A 158 -6.49 6.37 -8.47
N ASN A 159 -5.78 5.44 -7.84
CA ASN A 159 -4.55 4.86 -8.39
C ASN A 159 -4.58 3.33 -8.33
N PRO A 160 -5.05 2.67 -9.41
CA PRO A 160 -5.09 1.19 -9.48
C PRO A 160 -3.71 0.51 -9.42
N ASN A 161 -2.64 1.30 -9.49
CA ASN A 161 -1.26 0.83 -9.37
C ASN A 161 -0.68 1.03 -7.96
N TYR A 162 -1.50 1.29 -6.95
CA TYR A 162 -1.03 1.55 -5.60
C TYR A 162 -0.86 0.25 -4.80
N ALA A 163 0.22 -0.49 -5.06
CA ALA A 163 0.52 -1.79 -4.45
C ALA A 163 0.45 -1.78 -2.91
N LYS A 164 0.91 -0.70 -2.26
CA LYS A 164 0.84 -0.52 -0.79
C LYS A 164 -0.58 -0.56 -0.25
N ALA A 165 -1.56 -0.07 -1.01
CA ALA A 165 -2.96 -0.06 -0.57
C ALA A 165 -3.55 -1.48 -0.57
N PHE A 166 -3.23 -2.32 -1.55
CA PHE A 166 -3.60 -3.74 -1.56
C PHE A 166 -2.95 -4.50 -0.40
N TYR A 167 -1.66 -4.28 -0.16
CA TYR A 167 -0.97 -4.88 0.97
C TYR A 167 -1.61 -4.50 2.31
N GLN A 168 -1.95 -3.23 2.49
CA GLN A 168 -2.62 -2.76 3.69
C GLN A 168 -4.03 -3.37 3.84
N LYS A 169 -4.77 -3.55 2.74
CA LYS A 169 -6.07 -4.26 2.77
C LYS A 169 -5.93 -5.69 3.26
N ALA A 170 -4.88 -6.42 2.86
CA ALA A 170 -4.59 -7.75 3.41
C ALA A 170 -4.42 -7.70 4.93
N LEU A 171 -3.67 -6.71 5.45
CA LEU A 171 -3.45 -6.56 6.89
C LEU A 171 -4.74 -6.19 7.64
N VAL A 172 -5.59 -5.34 7.06
CA VAL A 172 -6.90 -4.98 7.63
C VAL A 172 -7.78 -6.22 7.66
N HIS A 173 -7.87 -6.96 6.55
CA HIS A 173 -8.69 -8.18 6.44
C HIS A 173 -8.25 -9.23 7.45
N LYS A 174 -6.94 -9.45 7.59
CA LYS A 174 -6.37 -10.37 8.58
C LYS A 174 -6.75 -10.02 10.03
N LYS A 175 -6.92 -8.74 10.35
CA LYS A 175 -7.35 -8.30 11.69
C LYS A 175 -8.85 -8.40 11.89
N ASN A 176 -9.62 -8.06 10.87
CA ASN A 176 -11.08 -8.00 10.94
C ASN A 176 -11.74 -9.37 10.78
N SER A 177 -11.20 -10.23 9.94
CA SER A 177 -11.75 -11.55 9.58
C SER A 177 -10.62 -12.59 9.48
N PRO A 178 -9.96 -12.92 10.61
CA PRO A 178 -8.76 -13.77 10.60
C PRO A 178 -9.01 -15.20 10.10
N GLU A 179 -10.25 -15.66 10.08
CA GLU A 179 -10.64 -17.00 9.59
C GLU A 179 -10.80 -17.05 8.07
N ASP A 180 -10.97 -15.91 7.39
CA ASP A 180 -11.08 -15.84 5.92
C ASP A 180 -9.69 -15.85 5.28
N VAL A 181 -9.08 -17.05 5.25
CA VAL A 181 -7.71 -17.23 4.72
C VAL A 181 -7.65 -16.88 3.25
N ASP A 182 -8.63 -17.32 2.46
CA ASP A 182 -8.67 -17.09 1.01
C ASP A 182 -8.78 -15.60 0.68
N GLY A 183 -9.63 -14.86 1.40
CA GLY A 183 -9.74 -13.41 1.25
C GLY A 183 -8.45 -12.67 1.61
N ILE A 184 -7.76 -13.08 2.69
CA ILE A 184 -6.47 -12.51 3.10
C ILE A 184 -5.41 -12.76 2.01
N MET A 185 -5.28 -14.00 1.55
CA MET A 185 -4.30 -14.37 0.52
C MET A 185 -4.60 -13.64 -0.80
N GLY A 186 -5.87 -13.54 -1.20
CA GLY A 186 -6.27 -12.80 -2.39
C GLY A 186 -5.83 -11.33 -2.38
N TRP A 187 -5.82 -10.67 -1.23
CA TRP A 187 -5.29 -9.31 -1.11
C TRP A 187 -3.76 -9.26 -1.18
N TYR A 188 -3.05 -10.25 -0.61
CA TYR A 188 -1.60 -10.35 -0.78
C TYR A 188 -1.23 -10.59 -2.24
N ASP A 189 -1.94 -11.47 -2.95
CA ASP A 189 -1.72 -11.75 -4.37
C ASP A 189 -1.90 -10.49 -5.23
N GLN A 190 -2.93 -9.69 -4.96
CA GLN A 190 -3.14 -8.42 -5.65
C GLN A 190 -2.03 -7.42 -5.35
N ALA A 191 -1.54 -7.38 -4.11
CA ALA A 191 -0.40 -6.54 -3.74
C ALA A 191 0.87 -6.96 -4.50
N ILE A 192 1.18 -8.26 -4.54
CA ILE A 192 2.33 -8.83 -5.25
C ILE A 192 2.24 -8.55 -6.75
N ALA A 193 1.11 -8.89 -7.38
CA ALA A 193 0.91 -8.68 -8.81
C ALA A 193 1.01 -7.20 -9.20
N THR A 194 0.49 -6.31 -8.36
CA THR A 194 0.59 -4.87 -8.58
C THR A 194 2.01 -4.37 -8.37
N ALA A 195 2.70 -4.83 -7.32
CA ALA A 195 4.09 -4.47 -7.02
C ALA A 195 5.04 -4.87 -8.16
N ILE A 196 4.91 -6.07 -8.69
CA ILE A 196 5.67 -6.55 -9.87
C ILE A 196 5.42 -5.63 -11.06
N ARG A 197 4.15 -5.30 -11.36
CA ARG A 197 3.78 -4.47 -12.50
C ARG A 197 4.40 -3.06 -12.43
N VAL A 198 4.56 -2.49 -11.23
CA VAL A 198 5.12 -1.15 -11.03
C VAL A 198 6.58 -1.15 -10.57
N ASN A 199 7.21 -2.32 -10.50
CA ASN A 199 8.58 -2.53 -10.00
C ASN A 199 8.78 -2.03 -8.54
N ASP A 200 7.80 -2.21 -7.66
CA ASP A 200 7.91 -1.94 -6.22
C ASP A 200 8.38 -3.21 -5.48
N SER A 201 9.68 -3.49 -5.58
CA SER A 201 10.29 -4.70 -4.98
C SER A 201 10.14 -4.77 -3.46
N GLU A 202 9.96 -3.64 -2.78
CA GLU A 202 9.76 -3.63 -1.33
C GLU A 202 8.37 -4.15 -0.96
N VAL A 203 7.32 -3.70 -1.63
CA VAL A 203 5.96 -4.22 -1.39
C VAL A 203 5.85 -5.69 -1.81
N GLU A 204 6.46 -6.06 -2.95
CA GLU A 204 6.52 -7.46 -3.39
C GLU A 204 7.12 -8.36 -2.31
N ARG A 205 8.28 -7.98 -1.77
CA ARG A 205 8.96 -8.72 -0.71
C ARG A 205 8.13 -8.79 0.56
N LEU A 206 7.54 -7.66 1.00
CA LEU A 206 6.72 -7.60 2.22
C LEU A 206 5.46 -8.45 2.11
N ALA A 207 4.79 -8.42 0.97
CA ALA A 207 3.58 -9.19 0.74
C ALA A 207 3.86 -10.70 0.71
N ASN A 208 4.92 -11.12 -0.01
CA ASN A 208 5.35 -12.52 -0.04
C ASN A 208 5.73 -13.02 1.37
N GLN A 209 6.52 -12.27 2.12
CA GLN A 209 6.90 -12.64 3.49
C GLN A 209 5.70 -12.72 4.43
N SER A 210 4.75 -11.81 4.30
CA SER A 210 3.55 -11.79 5.15
C SER A 210 2.61 -12.95 4.84
N ALA A 211 2.38 -13.25 3.56
CA ALA A 211 1.58 -14.38 3.12
C ALA A 211 2.20 -15.71 3.55
N HIS A 212 3.50 -15.89 3.28
CA HIS A 212 4.27 -17.06 3.73
C HIS A 212 4.16 -17.26 5.24
N GLY A 213 4.48 -16.22 6.03
CA GLY A 213 4.47 -16.31 7.49
C GLY A 213 3.09 -16.61 8.07
N ASP A 214 2.03 -16.06 7.47
CA ASP A 214 0.66 -16.33 7.92
C ASP A 214 0.25 -17.78 7.66
N LEU A 215 0.52 -18.31 6.47
CA LEU A 215 0.22 -19.69 6.12
C LEU A 215 1.06 -20.68 6.93
N LEU A 216 2.35 -20.41 7.14
CA LEU A 216 3.23 -21.22 8.00
C LEU A 216 2.70 -21.28 9.44
N PHE A 217 2.30 -20.13 10.00
CA PHE A 217 1.72 -20.07 11.34
C PHE A 217 0.43 -20.87 11.44
N ARG A 218 -0.48 -20.74 10.48
CA ARG A 218 -1.75 -21.49 10.41
C ARG A 218 -1.53 -22.98 10.24
N GLY A 219 -0.58 -23.37 9.40
CA GLY A 219 -0.18 -24.77 9.22
C GLY A 219 0.35 -25.38 10.51
N ALA A 220 1.20 -24.66 11.25
CA ALA A 220 1.68 -25.11 12.55
C ALA A 220 0.53 -25.26 13.56
N LYS A 221 -0.41 -24.32 13.60
CA LYS A 221 -1.61 -24.39 14.44
C LYS A 221 -2.53 -25.56 14.07
N ALA A 222 -2.68 -25.85 12.79
CA ALA A 222 -3.44 -27.00 12.33
C ALA A 222 -2.80 -28.33 12.78
N ILE A 223 -1.46 -28.44 12.80
CA ILE A 223 -0.75 -29.59 13.35
C ILE A 223 -1.01 -29.74 14.86
N GLU A 224 -0.93 -28.66 15.61
CA GLU A 224 -1.23 -28.66 17.06
C GLU A 224 -2.68 -29.10 17.34
N ALA A 225 -3.64 -28.72 16.48
CA ALA A 225 -5.04 -29.12 16.57
C ALA A 225 -5.33 -30.54 16.04
N GLY A 226 -4.35 -31.24 15.47
CA GLY A 226 -4.52 -32.56 14.87
C GLY A 226 -5.07 -32.55 13.44
N ASN A 227 -5.30 -31.38 12.86
CA ASN A 227 -5.82 -31.20 11.48
C ASN A 227 -4.70 -31.32 10.45
N ASN A 228 -4.00 -32.44 10.43
CA ASN A 228 -2.75 -32.61 9.67
C ASN A 228 -2.94 -32.50 8.13
N THR A 229 -4.10 -32.88 7.58
CA THR A 229 -4.40 -32.73 6.16
C THR A 229 -4.46 -31.24 5.79
N GLN A 230 -5.23 -30.44 6.54
CA GLN A 230 -5.29 -28.99 6.34
C GLN A 230 -3.92 -28.33 6.55
N ALA A 231 -3.13 -28.84 7.51
CA ALA A 231 -1.78 -28.34 7.73
C ALA A 231 -0.91 -28.50 6.48
N ILE A 232 -0.96 -29.67 5.80
CA ILE A 232 -0.21 -29.89 4.55
C ILE A 232 -0.64 -28.90 3.49
N GLU A 233 -1.93 -28.68 3.28
CA GLU A 233 -2.44 -27.72 2.28
C GLU A 233 -1.93 -26.30 2.54
N LEU A 234 -2.05 -25.80 3.77
CA LEU A 234 -1.58 -24.49 4.17
C LEU A 234 -0.06 -24.34 4.03
N LEU A 235 0.70 -25.36 4.41
CA LEU A 235 2.15 -25.34 4.35
C LEU A 235 2.68 -25.45 2.90
N GLN A 236 2.00 -26.20 2.04
CA GLN A 236 2.31 -26.24 0.61
C GLN A 236 2.04 -24.86 -0.01
N SER A 237 0.88 -24.27 0.25
CA SER A 237 0.58 -22.90 -0.20
C SER A 237 1.57 -21.87 0.32
N SER A 238 2.15 -22.06 1.52
CA SER A 238 3.18 -21.15 2.04
C SER A 238 4.44 -21.14 1.16
N LEU A 239 4.77 -22.27 0.53
CA LEU A 239 5.93 -22.40 -0.35
C LEU A 239 5.74 -21.70 -1.70
N ASP A 240 4.51 -21.40 -2.12
CA ASP A 240 4.24 -20.60 -3.32
C ASP A 240 4.75 -19.15 -3.15
N TYR A 241 4.77 -18.66 -1.90
CA TYR A 241 5.28 -17.32 -1.57
C TYR A 241 6.77 -17.30 -1.21
N PHE A 242 7.28 -18.38 -0.63
CA PHE A 242 8.70 -18.53 -0.31
C PHE A 242 9.12 -20.00 -0.34
N SER A 243 9.60 -20.43 -1.50
CA SER A 243 9.94 -21.82 -1.80
C SER A 243 11.16 -22.38 -1.02
N GLU A 244 12.04 -21.51 -0.52
CA GLU A 244 13.25 -21.87 0.22
C GLU A 244 13.06 -21.85 1.75
N SER A 245 11.87 -22.22 2.24
CA SER A 245 11.55 -22.23 3.67
C SER A 245 11.87 -23.59 4.32
N SER A 246 12.98 -23.67 5.04
CA SER A 246 13.31 -24.84 5.87
C SER A 246 12.18 -25.15 6.89
N ASP A 247 11.59 -24.11 7.50
CA ASP A 247 10.52 -24.29 8.47
C ASP A 247 9.23 -24.86 7.86
N SER A 248 8.83 -24.43 6.64
CA SER A 248 7.66 -25.01 5.97
C SER A 248 7.88 -26.48 5.65
N TYR A 249 9.05 -26.85 5.13
CA TYR A 249 9.38 -28.25 4.85
C TYR A 249 9.49 -29.09 6.15
N TYR A 250 10.05 -28.54 7.22
CA TYR A 250 10.05 -29.21 8.53
C TYR A 250 8.63 -29.50 9.01
N ARG A 251 7.73 -28.52 8.94
CA ARG A 251 6.33 -28.70 9.35
C ARG A 251 5.57 -29.68 8.43
N LEU A 252 5.87 -29.68 7.13
CA LEU A 252 5.34 -30.69 6.22
C LEU A 252 5.79 -32.10 6.59
N ALA A 253 7.04 -32.28 7.00
CA ALA A 253 7.54 -33.57 7.48
C ALA A 253 6.80 -34.00 8.78
N GLU A 254 6.62 -33.08 9.73
CA GLU A 254 5.89 -33.34 10.97
C GLU A 254 4.43 -33.76 10.68
N ALA A 255 3.71 -33.00 9.83
CA ALA A 255 2.33 -33.33 9.46
C ALA A 255 2.22 -34.68 8.71
N SER A 256 3.19 -34.95 7.83
CA SER A 256 3.25 -36.20 7.08
C SER A 256 3.48 -37.40 7.97
N ASN A 257 4.37 -37.30 8.97
CA ASN A 257 4.56 -38.35 9.98
C ASN A 257 3.26 -38.65 10.75
N LYS A 258 2.53 -37.61 11.18
CA LYS A 258 1.26 -37.75 11.87
C LYS A 258 0.16 -38.40 11.02
N LEU A 259 0.23 -38.22 9.70
CA LEU A 259 -0.64 -38.89 8.72
C LEU A 259 -0.12 -40.26 8.26
N GLN A 260 0.99 -40.75 8.82
CA GLN A 260 1.66 -42.01 8.42
C GLN A 260 2.14 -42.01 6.97
N ARG A 261 2.37 -40.82 6.39
CA ARG A 261 2.95 -40.64 5.06
C ARG A 261 4.48 -40.56 5.18
N TYR A 262 5.10 -41.66 5.62
CA TYR A 262 6.50 -41.65 6.04
C TYR A 262 7.48 -41.35 4.91
N ASN A 263 7.20 -41.77 3.66
CA ASN A 263 8.04 -41.44 2.52
C ASN A 263 8.03 -39.93 2.22
N ASP A 264 6.85 -39.29 2.34
CA ASP A 264 6.73 -37.85 2.16
C ASP A 264 7.49 -37.11 3.28
N ALA A 265 7.40 -37.60 4.52
CA ALA A 265 8.13 -37.04 5.67
C ALA A 265 9.66 -37.12 5.46
N ILE A 266 10.19 -38.21 4.91
CA ILE A 266 11.62 -38.33 4.55
C ILE A 266 11.99 -37.29 3.48
N GLN A 267 11.17 -37.15 2.44
CA GLN A 267 11.42 -36.19 1.36
C GLN A 267 11.44 -34.76 1.89
N TYR A 268 10.42 -34.38 2.67
CA TYR A 268 10.33 -33.02 3.24
C TYR A 268 11.45 -32.75 4.25
N SER A 269 11.81 -33.73 5.11
CA SER A 269 12.94 -33.58 6.02
C SER A 269 14.26 -33.34 5.25
N SER A 270 14.47 -34.06 4.14
CA SER A 270 15.65 -33.90 3.32
C SER A 270 15.72 -32.50 2.68
N GLN A 271 14.58 -31.97 2.19
CA GLN A 271 14.49 -30.61 1.66
C GLN A 271 14.75 -29.59 2.77
N ALA A 272 14.15 -29.76 3.94
CA ALA A 272 14.37 -28.88 5.09
C ALA A 272 15.85 -28.83 5.50
N LEU A 273 16.52 -29.99 5.59
CA LEU A 273 17.96 -30.06 5.91
C LEU A 273 18.84 -29.40 4.87
N GLY A 274 18.46 -29.47 3.59
CA GLY A 274 19.19 -28.80 2.51
C GLY A 274 19.13 -27.27 2.58
N LEU A 275 18.06 -26.73 3.17
CA LEU A 275 17.82 -25.30 3.30
C LEU A 275 18.25 -24.76 4.67
N GLU A 276 18.36 -25.61 5.70
CA GLU A 276 18.68 -25.18 7.05
C GLU A 276 20.17 -24.82 7.18
N THR A 277 20.45 -23.55 7.41
CA THR A 277 21.81 -23.00 7.57
C THR A 277 22.26 -22.90 9.00
N GLY A 278 21.37 -23.13 9.97
CA GLY A 278 21.66 -23.09 11.39
C GLY A 278 22.54 -24.25 11.88
N GLY A 279 22.86 -24.24 13.16
CA GLY A 279 23.68 -25.26 13.82
C GLY A 279 22.94 -26.58 14.08
N ASN A 280 23.62 -27.48 14.77
CA ASN A 280 23.05 -28.79 15.11
C ASN A 280 21.73 -28.69 15.93
N THR A 281 21.62 -27.68 16.80
CA THR A 281 20.41 -27.46 17.57
C THR A 281 19.21 -27.09 16.67
N ASP A 282 19.44 -26.30 15.63
CA ASP A 282 18.41 -25.87 14.68
C ASP A 282 17.97 -27.04 13.78
N LYS A 283 18.93 -27.89 13.37
CA LYS A 283 18.70 -29.09 12.57
C LYS A 283 18.08 -30.24 13.36
N ALA A 284 18.21 -30.24 14.68
CA ALA A 284 17.76 -31.36 15.53
C ALA A 284 16.28 -31.70 15.35
N LYS A 285 15.40 -30.69 15.24
CA LYS A 285 13.97 -30.88 14.99
C LYS A 285 13.70 -31.62 13.68
N ILE A 286 14.46 -31.32 12.64
CA ILE A 286 14.29 -31.93 11.30
C ILE A 286 14.80 -33.37 11.29
N TYR A 287 15.97 -33.60 11.88
CA TYR A 287 16.52 -34.95 12.02
C TYR A 287 15.63 -35.85 12.88
N PHE A 288 14.94 -35.29 13.87
CA PHE A 288 14.00 -36.05 14.69
C PHE A 288 12.81 -36.56 13.86
N GLU A 289 12.21 -35.71 13.01
CA GLU A 289 11.14 -36.14 12.09
C GLU A 289 11.62 -37.15 11.06
N LEU A 290 12.84 -36.99 10.54
CA LEU A 290 13.48 -37.96 9.65
C LEU A 290 13.70 -39.31 10.34
N GLY A 291 14.13 -39.27 11.60
CA GLY A 291 14.30 -40.49 12.41
C GLY A 291 13.00 -41.22 12.68
N LEU A 292 11.91 -40.48 13.01
CA LEU A 292 10.57 -41.06 13.17
C LEU A 292 10.08 -41.77 11.91
N ALA A 293 10.17 -41.10 10.75
CA ALA A 293 9.74 -41.67 9.48
C ALA A 293 10.50 -42.97 9.13
N ASN A 294 11.84 -42.95 9.28
CA ASN A 294 12.66 -44.12 9.03
C ASN A 294 12.41 -45.25 10.02
N GLN A 295 12.15 -44.94 11.30
CA GLN A 295 11.77 -45.93 12.31
C GLN A 295 10.48 -46.65 11.92
N MET A 296 9.48 -45.89 11.45
CA MET A 296 8.18 -46.47 11.06
C MET A 296 8.21 -47.28 9.79
N LEU A 297 9.21 -47.02 8.91
CA LEU A 297 9.50 -47.82 7.71
C LEU A 297 10.46 -49.00 7.99
N GLU A 298 10.85 -49.23 9.23
CA GLU A 298 11.78 -50.25 9.66
C GLU A 298 13.21 -50.09 9.11
N ASN A 299 13.54 -48.89 8.63
CA ASN A 299 14.89 -48.50 8.17
C ASN A 299 15.77 -48.18 9.39
N LYS A 300 16.10 -49.23 10.17
CA LYS A 300 16.76 -49.07 11.46
C LYS A 300 18.07 -48.28 11.42
N GLY A 301 18.91 -48.53 10.38
CA GLY A 301 20.21 -47.87 10.24
C GLY A 301 20.07 -46.35 10.08
N GLU A 302 19.21 -45.95 9.18
CA GLU A 302 18.88 -44.55 8.88
C GLU A 302 18.19 -43.87 10.08
N ALA A 303 17.28 -44.56 10.77
CA ALA A 303 16.65 -44.07 11.96
C ALA A 303 17.65 -43.79 13.10
N CYS A 304 18.58 -44.71 13.35
CA CYS A 304 19.64 -44.51 14.34
C CYS A 304 20.53 -43.32 14.03
N SER A 305 20.97 -43.17 12.77
CA SER A 305 21.78 -42.04 12.29
C SER A 305 21.06 -40.71 12.43
N ALA A 306 19.76 -40.70 12.06
CA ALA A 306 18.93 -39.50 12.18
C ALA A 306 18.74 -39.07 13.65
N PHE A 307 18.39 -40.01 14.55
CA PHE A 307 18.26 -39.69 15.99
C PHE A 307 19.59 -39.29 16.63
N GLU A 308 20.74 -39.86 16.20
CA GLU A 308 22.04 -39.40 16.67
C GLU A 308 22.28 -37.93 16.27
N SER A 309 21.93 -37.55 15.02
CA SER A 309 21.99 -36.17 14.52
C SER A 309 20.97 -35.24 15.19
N ALA A 310 19.85 -35.78 15.67
CA ALA A 310 18.85 -35.05 16.41
C ALA A 310 19.17 -34.85 17.92
N SER A 311 20.23 -35.50 18.43
CA SER A 311 20.56 -35.47 19.87
C SER A 311 21.14 -34.14 20.34
N TYR A 312 20.44 -33.02 20.07
CA TYR A 312 20.78 -31.67 20.50
C TYR A 312 19.57 -30.93 21.05
N GLY A 313 19.82 -29.96 21.94
CA GLY A 313 18.79 -29.11 22.53
C GLY A 313 17.65 -29.90 23.17
N SER A 314 16.39 -29.52 22.87
CA SER A 314 15.18 -30.16 23.39
C SER A 314 14.95 -31.58 22.81
N PHE A 315 15.57 -31.91 21.69
CA PHE A 315 15.45 -33.22 21.05
C PHE A 315 16.48 -34.25 21.54
N LYS A 316 17.43 -33.85 22.41
CA LYS A 316 18.46 -34.75 22.90
C LYS A 316 17.87 -35.97 23.63
N GLN A 317 17.11 -35.74 24.70
CA GLN A 317 16.55 -36.82 25.50
C GLN A 317 15.57 -37.72 24.72
N PRO A 318 14.60 -37.16 23.91
CA PRO A 318 13.74 -37.99 23.09
C PRO A 318 14.51 -38.88 22.09
N SER A 319 15.54 -38.32 21.46
CA SER A 319 16.35 -39.07 20.46
C SER A 319 17.16 -40.19 21.13
N GLU A 320 17.82 -39.93 22.25
CA GLU A 320 18.58 -40.91 23.04
C GLU A 320 17.65 -42.04 23.48
N TYR A 321 16.42 -41.73 23.98
CA TYR A 321 15.44 -42.74 24.35
C TYR A 321 15.06 -43.64 23.14
N LYS A 322 14.78 -43.06 21.97
CA LYS A 322 14.48 -43.81 20.76
C LYS A 322 15.59 -44.77 20.35
N MET A 323 16.85 -44.30 20.42
CA MET A 323 18.03 -45.10 20.05
C MET A 323 18.25 -46.24 21.07
N GLU A 324 18.18 -45.98 22.36
CA GLU A 324 18.55 -46.95 23.39
C GLU A 324 17.43 -47.98 23.62
N PHE A 325 16.20 -47.56 23.79
CA PHE A 325 15.12 -48.42 24.24
C PHE A 325 14.23 -48.98 23.13
N GLU A 326 13.97 -48.19 22.07
CA GLU A 326 13.09 -48.66 21.00
C GLU A 326 13.87 -49.36 19.88
N LEU A 327 14.95 -48.70 19.36
CA LEU A 327 15.69 -49.21 18.23
C LEU A 327 16.86 -50.10 18.62
N LYS A 328 17.41 -49.95 19.81
CA LYS A 328 18.63 -50.62 20.28
C LYS A 328 19.78 -50.39 19.27
N CYS A 329 20.04 -49.14 19.02
CA CYS A 329 21.14 -48.73 18.14
C CYS A 329 22.49 -49.12 18.76
N LYS A 330 23.45 -49.49 17.91
CA LYS A 330 24.83 -49.72 18.39
C LYS A 330 25.37 -48.32 18.73
N SER A 331 25.91 -48.14 19.94
CA SER A 331 26.57 -46.89 20.32
C SER A 331 27.73 -46.59 19.35
N THR A 332 27.68 -45.45 18.65
CA THR A 332 28.78 -44.97 17.82
C THR A 332 29.67 -43.98 18.57
N ARG A 333 29.24 -43.60 19.80
CA ARG A 333 30.03 -42.75 20.69
C ARG A 333 30.85 -43.58 21.66
N PRO A 334 32.19 -43.30 21.76
CA PRO A 334 33.06 -43.98 22.73
C PRO A 334 32.73 -43.56 24.17
#